data_3f2ae124b3984c7d37d73af2a0db3b05
#
_entry.id   3f2ae124b3984c7d37d73af2a0db3b05
#
_cell.length_a   1.000
_cell.length_b   1.000
_cell.length_c   1.000
_cell.angle_alpha   90.00
_cell.angle_beta   90.00
_cell.angle_gamma   90.00
#
_symmetry.space_group_name_H-M   'P 1'
#
loop_
_entity.id
_entity.type
_entity.pdbx_description
1 polymer ?
#
loop_
_entity_poly.entity_id
_entity_poly.type
_entity_poly.pdbx_seq_one_letter_code
_entity_poly.pdbx_strand_id
1 'polypeptide(L)'
;YMEDAAQKTRAQDELPQSAGGRTITTTEPKFIPQEAVELKLAGEVTIRVRLVDCVGFMVEGAAGHLEDGAERLVKTPWYDHEIPFTQAAELGTRKVITDHSTIGVVVTTDGSFSDLPQETYLDAENQAISELKKLHKPFLVLVNSSHPSSRTAREAAERIEKQHSVAAM
;
A
#
# COMPACT_ATOMS: atom_id res chain seq x y z
N TYR A 1 10.20 16.62 -6.30
CA TYR A 1 10.61 17.32 -5.06
C TYR A 1 11.99 16.87 -4.53
N MET A 2 12.63 15.87 -5.13
CA MET A 2 14.02 15.52 -4.86
C MET A 2 14.92 16.46 -5.66
N GLU A 3 15.79 17.22 -5.00
CA GLU A 3 16.71 18.15 -5.64
C GLU A 3 17.94 17.41 -6.21
N ASP A 4 18.34 16.29 -5.58
CA ASP A 4 19.49 15.50 -6.04
C ASP A 4 19.06 14.52 -7.14
N ALA A 5 19.64 14.72 -8.35
CA ALA A 5 19.35 13.87 -9.50
C ALA A 5 19.78 12.40 -9.30
N ALA A 6 20.87 12.15 -8.58
CA ALA A 6 21.33 10.79 -8.29
C ALA A 6 20.38 10.06 -7.33
N GLN A 7 19.86 10.75 -6.31
CA GLN A 7 18.84 10.20 -5.41
C GLN A 7 17.53 9.93 -6.15
N LYS A 8 17.13 10.84 -7.05
CA LYS A 8 15.92 10.64 -7.87
C LYS A 8 16.04 9.41 -8.75
N THR A 9 17.16 9.22 -9.41
CA THR A 9 17.41 8.04 -10.27
C THR A 9 17.39 6.77 -9.43
N ARG A 10 18.09 6.72 -8.30
CA ARG A 10 18.06 5.55 -7.40
C ARG A 10 16.66 5.23 -6.92
N ALA A 11 15.90 6.22 -6.48
CA ALA A 11 14.52 6.01 -6.05
C ALA A 11 13.64 5.47 -7.18
N GLN A 12 13.85 5.91 -8.43
CA GLN A 12 13.14 5.36 -9.59
C GLN A 12 13.53 3.90 -9.88
N ASP A 13 14.81 3.56 -9.75
CA ASP A 13 15.33 2.22 -9.97
C ASP A 13 14.87 1.23 -8.87
N GLU A 14 14.66 1.73 -7.65
CA GLU A 14 14.19 0.96 -6.51
C GLU A 14 12.67 0.76 -6.48
N LEU A 15 11.91 1.51 -7.31
CA LEU A 15 10.46 1.32 -7.39
C LEU A 15 10.13 -0.08 -7.88
N PRO A 16 9.19 -0.78 -7.22
CA PRO A 16 8.72 -2.07 -7.69
C PRO A 16 8.18 -1.95 -9.11
N GLN A 17 8.59 -2.85 -9.99
CA GLN A 17 8.00 -2.92 -11.32
C GLN A 17 6.55 -3.34 -11.20
N SER A 18 5.66 -2.58 -11.84
CA SER A 18 4.23 -2.91 -11.83
C SER A 18 3.98 -4.25 -12.52
N ALA A 19 3.45 -5.19 -11.79
CA ALA A 19 2.93 -6.45 -12.34
C ALA A 19 1.50 -6.31 -12.89
N GLY A 20 1.05 -5.09 -13.16
CA GLY A 20 -0.32 -4.82 -13.62
C GLY A 20 -1.39 -5.10 -12.57
N GLY A 21 -1.02 -5.11 -11.29
CA GLY A 21 -1.92 -5.38 -10.16
C GLY A 21 -2.38 -6.83 -10.02
N ARG A 22 -1.78 -7.76 -10.80
CA ARG A 22 -2.28 -9.14 -10.87
C ARG A 22 -1.48 -10.16 -10.10
N THR A 23 -0.19 -9.94 -9.89
CA THR A 23 0.68 -10.95 -9.29
C THR A 23 1.50 -10.35 -8.16
N ILE A 24 1.33 -10.89 -6.98
CA ILE A 24 2.11 -10.52 -5.80
C ILE A 24 3.31 -11.47 -5.72
N THR A 25 4.53 -10.92 -5.69
CA THR A 25 5.77 -11.70 -5.75
C THR A 25 6.52 -11.80 -4.44
N THR A 26 6.33 -10.85 -3.52
CA THR A 26 7.05 -10.78 -2.24
C THR A 26 6.13 -10.38 -1.11
N THR A 27 6.47 -10.82 0.11
CA THR A 27 5.81 -10.41 1.36
C THR A 27 6.67 -9.43 2.17
N GLU A 28 7.90 -9.17 1.73
CA GLU A 28 8.82 -8.31 2.45
C GLU A 28 8.53 -6.83 2.20
N PRO A 29 8.44 -6.00 3.25
CA PRO A 29 8.34 -4.56 3.11
C PRO A 29 9.57 -3.97 2.41
N LYS A 30 9.35 -3.00 1.53
CA LYS A 30 10.42 -2.27 0.84
C LYS A 30 10.49 -0.84 1.34
N PHE A 31 11.70 -0.41 1.70
CA PHE A 31 11.99 0.98 2.06
C PHE A 31 12.49 1.72 0.81
N ILE A 32 11.79 2.78 0.39
CA ILE A 32 12.03 3.50 -0.85
C ILE A 32 12.12 5.02 -0.59
N PRO A 33 13.26 5.64 -0.84
CA PRO A 33 14.59 5.03 -0.97
C PRO A 33 15.06 4.42 0.35
N GLN A 34 16.11 3.62 0.34
CA GLN A 34 16.66 3.01 1.56
C GLN A 34 17.01 4.05 2.63
N GLU A 35 17.55 5.18 2.22
CA GLU A 35 17.81 6.32 3.09
C GLU A 35 16.74 7.40 2.93
N ALA A 36 16.31 7.99 4.04
CA ALA A 36 15.33 9.07 4.02
C ALA A 36 15.87 10.29 3.25
N VAL A 37 15.01 10.85 2.39
CA VAL A 37 15.32 12.08 1.64
C VAL A 37 14.74 13.31 2.31
N GLU A 38 15.43 14.42 2.17
CA GLU A 38 14.94 15.71 2.61
C GLU A 38 14.03 16.32 1.55
N LEU A 39 12.84 16.72 1.97
CA LEU A 39 11.89 17.47 1.17
C LEU A 39 11.69 18.84 1.77
N LYS A 40 11.91 19.87 0.95
CA LYS A 40 11.59 21.25 1.31
C LYS A 40 10.13 21.52 0.95
N LEU A 41 9.36 21.88 1.96
CA LEU A 41 7.97 22.29 1.81
C LEU A 41 7.88 23.82 1.80
N ALA A 42 6.72 24.36 1.48
CA ALA A 42 6.48 25.79 1.59
C ALA A 42 6.73 26.32 3.02
N GLY A 43 7.28 27.54 3.15
CA GLY A 43 7.53 28.17 4.45
C GLY A 43 8.78 27.69 5.18
N GLU A 44 9.83 27.32 4.45
CA GLU A 44 11.13 26.91 5.00
C GLU A 44 11.09 25.62 5.86
N VAL A 45 9.99 24.85 5.78
CA VAL A 45 9.86 23.60 6.50
C VAL A 45 10.59 22.51 5.71
N THR A 46 11.53 21.83 6.36
CA THR A 46 12.21 20.66 5.81
C THR A 46 11.74 19.41 6.56
N ILE A 47 11.36 18.39 5.83
CA ILE A 47 10.99 17.08 6.37
C ILE A 47 11.87 15.98 5.78
N ARG A 48 12.13 14.94 6.54
CA ARG A 48 12.81 13.74 6.06
C ARG A 48 11.79 12.64 5.85
N VAL A 49 11.71 12.14 4.63
CA VAL A 49 10.70 11.17 4.20
C VAL A 49 11.36 9.91 3.65
N ARG A 50 10.81 8.79 4.01
CA ARG A 50 11.08 7.48 3.44
C ARG A 50 9.76 6.75 3.29
N LEU A 51 9.46 6.24 2.11
CA LEU A 51 8.28 5.42 1.88
C LEU A 51 8.57 3.99 2.34
N VAL A 52 7.55 3.33 2.86
CA VAL A 52 7.59 1.89 3.15
C VAL A 52 6.44 1.27 2.37
N ASP A 53 6.79 0.49 1.37
CA ASP A 53 5.82 -0.28 0.58
C ASP A 53 5.66 -1.67 1.19
N CYS A 54 4.43 -2.17 1.22
CA CYS A 54 4.10 -3.51 1.68
C CYS A 54 2.97 -4.10 0.83
N VAL A 55 2.77 -5.40 0.94
CA VAL A 55 1.78 -6.12 0.14
C VAL A 55 0.35 -5.62 0.36
N GLY A 56 0.04 -5.22 1.57
CA GLY A 56 -1.34 -4.92 1.96
C GLY A 56 -2.11 -6.15 2.44
N PHE A 57 -3.41 -5.99 2.61
CA PHE A 57 -4.33 -7.08 2.90
C PHE A 57 -4.79 -7.73 1.59
N MET A 58 -5.08 -9.03 1.65
CA MET A 58 -5.43 -9.78 0.45
C MET A 58 -6.76 -9.33 -0.13
N VAL A 59 -6.78 -9.21 -1.45
CA VAL A 59 -7.96 -8.90 -2.26
C VAL A 59 -8.46 -10.21 -2.89
N GLU A 60 -9.75 -10.46 -2.84
CA GLU A 60 -10.34 -11.64 -3.47
C GLU A 60 -10.06 -11.66 -4.98
N GLY A 61 -9.61 -12.80 -5.48
CA GLY A 61 -9.23 -12.94 -6.90
C GLY A 61 -7.83 -12.42 -7.25
N ALA A 62 -7.06 -11.88 -6.28
CA ALA A 62 -5.67 -11.51 -6.54
C ALA A 62 -4.83 -12.76 -6.86
N ALA A 63 -3.96 -12.65 -7.86
CA ALA A 63 -3.08 -13.74 -8.27
C ALA A 63 -1.76 -13.75 -7.46
N GLY A 64 -1.09 -14.91 -7.42
CA GLY A 64 0.25 -15.06 -6.84
C GLY A 64 0.29 -15.61 -5.41
N HIS A 65 -0.87 -15.83 -4.79
CA HIS A 65 -0.97 -16.48 -3.48
C HIS A 65 -1.14 -18.00 -3.58
N LEU A 66 -1.42 -18.51 -4.79
CA LEU A 66 -1.55 -19.95 -5.06
C LEU A 66 -0.38 -20.45 -5.92
N GLU A 67 0.04 -21.69 -5.67
CA GLU A 67 1.01 -22.45 -6.44
C GLU A 67 0.46 -23.88 -6.57
N ASP A 68 0.35 -24.37 -7.81
CA ASP A 68 -0.21 -25.70 -8.12
C ASP A 68 -1.60 -25.99 -7.49
N GLY A 69 -2.43 -24.95 -7.36
CA GLY A 69 -3.78 -25.04 -6.78
C GLY A 69 -3.84 -25.08 -5.26
N ALA A 70 -2.72 -25.01 -4.57
CA ALA A 70 -2.61 -24.88 -3.12
C ALA A 70 -2.10 -23.49 -2.74
N GLU A 71 -2.35 -23.07 -1.49
CA GLU A 71 -1.80 -21.82 -0.99
C GLU A 71 -0.26 -21.89 -0.91
N ARG A 72 0.40 -20.92 -1.51
CA ARG A 72 1.87 -20.82 -1.53
C ARG A 72 2.41 -20.65 -0.11
N LEU A 73 3.38 -21.45 0.27
CA LEU A 73 4.10 -21.33 1.53
C LEU A 73 5.34 -20.44 1.35
N VAL A 74 5.64 -19.62 2.33
CA VAL A 74 6.77 -18.69 2.30
C VAL A 74 7.51 -18.67 3.63
N LYS A 75 8.82 -18.49 3.57
CA LYS A 75 9.65 -18.20 4.74
C LYS A 75 9.55 -16.72 5.09
N THR A 76 9.51 -16.43 6.37
CA THR A 76 9.52 -15.05 6.88
C THR A 76 10.54 -14.95 8.02
N PRO A 77 11.05 -13.73 8.32
CA PRO A 77 11.95 -13.53 9.45
C PRO A 77 11.30 -13.76 10.83
N TRP A 78 9.99 -13.92 10.87
CA TRP A 78 9.21 -13.98 12.12
C TRP A 78 8.87 -15.39 12.58
N TYR A 79 9.07 -16.39 11.70
CA TYR A 79 8.81 -17.80 11.98
C TYR A 79 9.97 -18.66 11.51
N ASP A 80 10.25 -19.73 12.24
CA ASP A 80 11.27 -20.74 11.92
C ASP A 80 10.78 -21.81 10.92
N HIS A 81 9.50 -21.75 10.54
CA HIS A 81 8.84 -22.61 9.56
C HIS A 81 8.15 -21.77 8.48
N GLU A 82 7.80 -22.41 7.38
CA GLU A 82 7.03 -21.80 6.31
C GLU A 82 5.58 -21.60 6.72
N ILE A 83 5.01 -20.46 6.36
CA ILE A 83 3.62 -20.09 6.61
C ILE A 83 2.92 -19.73 5.32
N PRO A 84 1.56 -19.81 5.27
CA PRO A 84 0.78 -19.37 4.13
C PRO A 84 1.13 -17.94 3.70
N PHE A 85 1.20 -17.72 2.38
CA PHE A 85 1.52 -16.40 1.81
C PHE A 85 0.59 -15.31 2.30
N THR A 86 -0.73 -15.59 2.38
CA THR A 86 -1.73 -14.65 2.86
C THR A 86 -1.45 -14.22 4.30
N GLN A 87 -1.10 -15.17 5.16
CA GLN A 87 -0.72 -14.89 6.54
C GLN A 87 0.57 -14.06 6.64
N ALA A 88 1.57 -14.36 5.80
CA ALA A 88 2.82 -13.61 5.76
C ALA A 88 2.58 -12.16 5.28
N ALA A 89 1.75 -11.96 4.26
CA ALA A 89 1.38 -10.65 3.73
C ALA A 89 0.66 -9.79 4.80
N GLU A 90 -0.32 -10.36 5.49
CA GLU A 90 -1.02 -9.68 6.58
C GLU A 90 -0.08 -9.31 7.74
N LEU A 91 0.76 -10.25 8.18
CA LEU A 91 1.71 -10.01 9.25
C LEU A 91 2.70 -8.91 8.89
N GLY A 92 3.27 -8.96 7.68
CA GLY A 92 4.18 -7.93 7.16
C GLY A 92 3.50 -6.56 7.10
N THR A 93 2.28 -6.50 6.60
CA THR A 93 1.48 -5.27 6.54
C THR A 93 1.20 -4.70 7.93
N ARG A 94 0.78 -5.53 8.89
CA ARG A 94 0.58 -5.10 10.28
C ARG A 94 1.86 -4.58 10.91
N LYS A 95 3.00 -5.23 10.68
CA LYS A 95 4.30 -4.74 11.17
C LYS A 95 4.70 -3.40 10.56
N VAL A 96 4.46 -3.19 9.27
CA VAL A 96 4.67 -1.87 8.65
C VAL A 96 3.80 -0.81 9.33
N ILE A 97 2.53 -1.11 9.51
CA ILE A 97 1.59 -0.19 10.14
C ILE A 97 2.01 0.11 11.60
N THR A 98 2.38 -0.90 12.39
CA THR A 98 2.69 -0.73 13.82
C THR A 98 4.08 -0.15 14.06
N ASP A 99 5.10 -0.72 13.43
CA ASP A 99 6.50 -0.57 13.84
C ASP A 99 7.26 0.42 12.95
N HIS A 100 6.87 0.55 11.67
CA HIS A 100 7.68 1.26 10.68
C HIS A 100 7.05 2.55 10.15
N SER A 101 5.72 2.71 10.22
CA SER A 101 5.05 3.89 9.69
C SER A 101 4.80 4.96 10.75
N THR A 102 5.04 6.22 10.40
CA THR A 102 4.63 7.39 11.18
C THR A 102 3.29 7.91 10.66
N ILE A 103 3.12 7.91 9.35
CA ILE A 103 1.90 8.32 8.65
C ILE A 103 1.52 7.20 7.71
N GLY A 104 0.25 6.83 7.67
CA GLY A 104 -0.30 5.84 6.74
C GLY A 104 -0.78 6.47 5.43
N VAL A 105 -0.58 5.73 4.33
CA VAL A 105 -1.26 6.01 3.06
C VAL A 105 -1.92 4.71 2.62
N VAL A 106 -3.24 4.66 2.70
CA VAL A 106 -4.02 3.54 2.18
C VAL A 106 -4.25 3.79 0.69
N VAL A 107 -3.84 2.86 -0.15
CA VAL A 107 -4.11 2.92 -1.59
C VAL A 107 -5.20 1.93 -1.93
N THR A 108 -6.29 2.43 -2.48
CA THR A 108 -7.44 1.65 -2.99
C THR A 108 -7.71 2.02 -4.44
N THR A 109 -8.80 1.57 -5.02
CA THR A 109 -9.13 1.83 -6.44
C THR A 109 -10.62 2.06 -6.64
N ASP A 110 -10.97 2.74 -7.73
CA ASP A 110 -12.33 2.85 -8.25
C ASP A 110 -12.70 1.69 -9.21
N GLY A 111 -11.84 0.67 -9.33
CA GLY A 111 -12.03 -0.48 -10.22
C GLY A 111 -11.58 -0.24 -11.66
N SER A 112 -11.16 0.98 -12.04
CA SER A 112 -10.75 1.29 -13.43
C SER A 112 -9.33 0.87 -13.78
N PHE A 113 -8.56 0.44 -12.79
CA PHE A 113 -7.13 0.16 -12.92
C PHE A 113 -6.85 -1.31 -13.27
N SER A 114 -7.65 -2.26 -12.79
CA SER A 114 -7.42 -3.70 -12.95
C SER A 114 -8.66 -4.40 -13.51
N ASP A 115 -8.53 -5.70 -13.77
CA ASP A 115 -9.65 -6.54 -14.21
C ASP A 115 -10.54 -6.98 -13.04
N LEU A 116 -10.16 -6.64 -11.81
CA LEU A 116 -10.96 -6.92 -10.62
C LEU A 116 -11.94 -5.77 -10.37
N PRO A 117 -13.22 -6.06 -10.15
CA PRO A 117 -14.21 -5.03 -9.84
C PRO A 117 -13.93 -4.37 -8.49
N GLN A 118 -14.37 -3.12 -8.32
CA GLN A 118 -14.13 -2.34 -7.11
C GLN A 118 -14.53 -3.06 -5.83
N GLU A 119 -15.62 -3.81 -5.88
CA GLU A 119 -16.20 -4.50 -4.72
C GLU A 119 -15.24 -5.49 -4.08
N THR A 120 -14.34 -6.10 -4.87
CA THR A 120 -13.37 -7.07 -4.36
C THR A 120 -12.29 -6.44 -3.47
N TYR A 121 -12.11 -5.13 -3.56
CA TYR A 121 -11.13 -4.39 -2.76
C TYR A 121 -11.68 -3.91 -1.40
N LEU A 122 -13.00 -3.92 -1.21
CA LEU A 122 -13.65 -3.28 -0.06
C LEU A 122 -13.23 -3.89 1.29
N ASP A 123 -13.08 -5.19 1.37
CA ASP A 123 -12.69 -5.86 2.61
C ASP A 123 -11.25 -5.51 3.00
N ALA A 124 -10.32 -5.58 2.04
CA ALA A 124 -8.92 -5.18 2.26
C ALA A 124 -8.80 -3.68 2.60
N GLU A 125 -9.57 -2.81 1.93
CA GLU A 125 -9.67 -1.37 2.22
C GLU A 125 -10.15 -1.13 3.66
N ASN A 126 -11.27 -1.76 4.04
CA ASN A 126 -11.83 -1.64 5.39
C ASN A 126 -10.86 -2.14 6.46
N GLN A 127 -10.16 -3.24 6.19
CA GLN A 127 -9.19 -3.80 7.12
C GLN A 127 -8.00 -2.85 7.32
N ALA A 128 -7.42 -2.32 6.25
CA ALA A 128 -6.30 -1.38 6.32
C ALA A 128 -6.67 -0.10 7.09
N ILE A 129 -7.82 0.49 6.78
CA ILE A 129 -8.34 1.67 7.47
C ILE A 129 -8.58 1.38 8.96
N SER A 130 -9.15 0.22 9.27
CA SER A 130 -9.44 -0.17 10.67
C SER A 130 -8.17 -0.36 11.49
N GLU A 131 -7.13 -0.97 10.92
CA GLU A 131 -5.84 -1.14 11.62
C GLU A 131 -5.18 0.21 11.94
N LEU A 132 -5.15 1.14 10.99
CA LEU A 132 -4.60 2.48 11.21
C LEU A 132 -5.40 3.28 12.25
N LYS A 133 -6.74 3.18 12.25
CA LYS A 133 -7.60 3.80 13.26
C LYS A 133 -7.37 3.26 14.65
N LYS A 134 -7.26 1.94 14.82
CA LYS A 134 -6.99 1.30 16.11
C LYS A 134 -5.71 1.82 16.76
N LEU A 135 -4.70 2.15 15.94
CA LEU A 135 -3.41 2.66 16.40
C LEU A 135 -3.36 4.19 16.54
N HIS A 136 -4.48 4.87 16.23
CA HIS A 136 -4.56 6.34 16.23
C HIS A 136 -3.46 7.01 15.38
N LYS A 137 -2.99 6.35 14.33
CA LYS A 137 -2.00 6.90 13.41
C LYS A 137 -2.67 7.84 12.41
N PRO A 138 -2.06 8.99 12.10
CA PRO A 138 -2.56 9.84 11.03
C PRO A 138 -2.40 9.12 9.69
N PHE A 139 -3.43 9.19 8.86
CA PHE A 139 -3.40 8.59 7.52
C PHE A 139 -4.38 9.29 6.57
N LEU A 140 -4.19 9.03 5.31
CA LEU A 140 -5.11 9.41 4.24
C LEU A 140 -5.35 8.21 3.31
N VAL A 141 -6.40 8.29 2.50
CA VAL A 141 -6.72 7.27 1.51
C VAL A 141 -6.56 7.86 0.11
N LEU A 142 -5.83 7.17 -0.75
CA LEU A 142 -5.69 7.51 -2.16
C LEU A 142 -6.48 6.52 -3.01
N VAL A 143 -7.36 7.06 -3.85
CA VAL A 143 -8.10 6.26 -4.85
C VAL A 143 -7.30 6.25 -6.14
N ASN A 144 -6.64 5.13 -6.42
CA ASN A 144 -5.95 4.91 -7.68
C ASN A 144 -6.96 4.69 -8.81
N SER A 145 -6.89 5.52 -9.84
CA SER A 145 -7.83 5.51 -10.96
C SER A 145 -7.10 5.78 -12.28
N SER A 146 -7.51 5.09 -13.34
CA SER A 146 -7.09 5.43 -14.71
C SER A 146 -7.60 6.79 -15.15
N HIS A 147 -8.67 7.30 -14.51
CA HIS A 147 -9.29 8.58 -14.79
C HIS A 147 -9.58 9.34 -13.50
N PRO A 148 -8.55 9.94 -12.83
CA PRO A 148 -8.71 10.53 -11.48
C PRO A 148 -9.76 11.64 -11.37
N SER A 149 -10.06 12.32 -12.49
CA SER A 149 -11.10 13.37 -12.54
C SER A 149 -12.48 12.83 -12.87
N SER A 150 -12.64 11.53 -13.01
CA SER A 150 -13.93 10.90 -13.33
C SER A 150 -14.93 11.04 -12.18
N ARG A 151 -16.21 10.85 -12.52
CA ARG A 151 -17.27 10.78 -11.52
C ARG A 151 -17.06 9.56 -10.60
N THR A 152 -16.70 8.42 -11.15
CA THR A 152 -16.49 7.16 -10.42
C THR A 152 -15.40 7.31 -9.37
N ALA A 153 -14.24 7.91 -9.72
CA ALA A 153 -13.16 8.16 -8.77
C ALA A 153 -13.59 9.07 -7.60
N ARG A 154 -14.34 10.13 -7.92
CA ARG A 154 -14.88 11.04 -6.88
C ARG A 154 -15.89 10.35 -5.97
N GLU A 155 -16.81 9.57 -6.53
CA GLU A 155 -17.81 8.82 -5.76
C GLU A 155 -17.14 7.78 -4.84
N ALA A 156 -16.06 7.14 -5.29
CA ALA A 156 -15.26 6.24 -4.46
C ALA A 156 -14.63 6.98 -3.26
N ALA A 157 -14.00 8.13 -3.49
CA ALA A 157 -13.42 8.95 -2.43
C ALA A 157 -14.49 9.43 -1.44
N GLU A 158 -15.62 9.98 -1.94
CA GLU A 158 -16.74 10.42 -1.10
C GLU A 158 -17.35 9.29 -0.25
N ARG A 159 -17.44 8.07 -0.82
CA ARG A 159 -17.90 6.89 -0.08
C ARG A 159 -16.99 6.62 1.12
N ILE A 160 -15.67 6.61 0.89
CA ILE A 160 -14.66 6.37 1.92
C ILE A 160 -14.73 7.45 3.01
N GLU A 161 -14.81 8.71 2.62
CA GLU A 161 -14.94 9.82 3.58
C GLU A 161 -16.17 9.69 4.46
N LYS A 162 -17.33 9.39 3.87
CA LYS A 162 -18.59 9.21 4.60
C LYS A 162 -18.56 7.98 5.51
N GLN A 163 -18.06 6.86 5.01
CA GLN A 163 -18.07 5.58 5.74
C GLN A 163 -17.07 5.59 6.89
N HIS A 164 -15.89 6.18 6.68
CA HIS A 164 -14.79 6.07 7.61
C HIS A 164 -14.44 7.38 8.33
N SER A 165 -15.00 8.53 7.94
CA SER A 165 -14.65 9.85 8.50
C SER A 165 -13.14 10.11 8.43
N VAL A 166 -12.52 9.88 7.26
CA VAL A 166 -11.11 10.07 6.96
C VAL A 166 -10.97 10.83 5.65
N ALA A 167 -9.83 11.49 5.44
CA ALA A 167 -9.56 12.16 4.17
C ALA A 167 -9.31 11.13 3.06
N ALA A 168 -10.01 11.29 1.93
CA ALA A 168 -9.81 10.49 0.73
C ALA A 168 -9.70 11.37 -0.53
N MET A 169 -8.86 11.00 -1.48
CA MET A 169 -8.66 11.74 -2.72
C MET A 169 -8.27 10.82 -3.88
#